data_901505772ba237b84458b3abfe0f8d38
#
_entry.id   901505772ba237b84458b3abfe0f8d38
#
_cell.length_a   1.000
_cell.length_b   1.000
_cell.length_c   1.000
_cell.angle_alpha   90.00
_cell.angle_beta   90.00
_cell.angle_gamma   90.00
#
_symmetry.space_group_name_H-M   'P 1'
#
loop_
_entity.id
_entity.type
_entity.pdbx_description
1 polymer ?
#
loop_
_entity_poly.entity_id
_entity_poly.type
_entity_poly.pdbx_seq_one_letter_code
_entity_poly.pdbx_strand_id
1 'polypeptide(L)'
;MVFLKKVAVIIGSDSDLPVVQGAFDKLAFFGVPYEAHIISAHRSPAAAENFSKNAAANGFGVIIAAAGKAAHLAGVLAAYTTLPVIGLPIKSSTMDGLDSLLSVVQMPKGVPVATVAINGSDNAGILAAQILAVSDEDLAGRLLDFKRSMAEKVDEADKKLQETMKN
;
A
#
# COMPACT_ATOMS: atom_id res chain seq x y z
N MET A 1 5.11 -23.52 -12.81
CA MET A 1 4.38 -22.24 -12.95
C MET A 1 4.38 -21.57 -11.57
N VAL A 2 5.09 -20.48 -11.41
CA VAL A 2 5.07 -19.72 -10.14
C VAL A 2 3.82 -18.84 -10.19
N PHE A 3 2.84 -19.11 -9.33
CA PHE A 3 1.65 -18.26 -9.24
C PHE A 3 2.02 -16.93 -8.57
N LEU A 4 1.56 -15.83 -9.16
CA LEU A 4 1.69 -14.49 -8.57
C LEU A 4 1.04 -14.49 -7.18
N LYS A 5 1.80 -14.07 -6.17
CA LYS A 5 1.31 -13.98 -4.79
C LYS A 5 0.28 -12.87 -4.64
N LYS A 6 -0.66 -13.06 -3.72
CA LYS A 6 -1.69 -12.06 -3.39
C LYS A 6 -1.14 -10.95 -2.50
N VAL A 7 -1.79 -9.79 -2.56
CA VAL A 7 -1.61 -8.71 -1.59
C VAL A 7 -2.74 -8.75 -0.57
N ALA A 8 -2.41 -8.71 0.71
CA ALA A 8 -3.39 -8.49 1.78
C ALA A 8 -3.56 -6.98 1.99
N VAL A 9 -4.80 -6.49 2.02
CA VAL A 9 -5.11 -5.09 2.35
C VAL A 9 -5.88 -5.09 3.66
N ILE A 10 -5.21 -4.73 4.74
CA ILE A 10 -5.76 -4.73 6.09
C ILE A 10 -6.09 -3.30 6.50
N ILE A 11 -7.33 -3.08 6.92
CA ILE A 11 -7.91 -1.76 7.17
C ILE A 11 -8.35 -1.71 8.64
N GLY A 12 -7.89 -0.71 9.38
CA GLY A 12 -8.17 -0.59 10.81
C GLY A 12 -9.63 -0.22 11.14
N SER A 13 -10.33 0.41 10.19
CA SER A 13 -11.73 0.82 10.31
C SER A 13 -12.38 0.88 8.94
N ASP A 14 -13.68 0.56 8.88
CA ASP A 14 -14.52 0.71 7.68
C ASP A 14 -14.60 2.15 7.17
N SER A 15 -14.45 3.14 8.05
CA SER A 15 -14.36 4.56 7.69
C SER A 15 -13.22 4.90 6.75
N ASP A 16 -12.19 4.06 6.69
CA ASP A 16 -10.97 4.30 5.90
C ASP A 16 -11.10 3.74 4.46
N LEU A 17 -12.14 2.97 4.17
CA LEU A 17 -12.39 2.36 2.85
C LEU A 17 -12.31 3.34 1.68
N PRO A 18 -12.90 4.56 1.73
CA PRO A 18 -12.81 5.50 0.60
C PRO A 18 -11.38 5.90 0.26
N VAL A 19 -10.49 5.99 1.25
CA VAL A 19 -9.08 6.32 1.02
C VAL A 19 -8.33 5.13 0.43
N VAL A 20 -8.63 3.92 0.89
CA VAL A 20 -7.95 2.69 0.47
C VAL A 20 -8.30 2.28 -0.97
N GLN A 21 -9.41 2.80 -1.54
CA GLN A 21 -9.85 2.48 -2.90
C GLN A 21 -8.73 2.64 -3.94
N GLY A 22 -7.89 3.67 -3.84
CA GLY A 22 -6.76 3.86 -4.74
C GLY A 22 -5.78 2.67 -4.78
N ALA A 23 -5.59 1.98 -3.66
CA ALA A 23 -4.76 0.78 -3.62
C ALA A 23 -5.43 -0.39 -4.37
N PHE A 24 -6.73 -0.57 -4.20
CA PHE A 24 -7.50 -1.58 -4.95
C PHE A 24 -7.43 -1.33 -6.45
N ASP A 25 -7.64 -0.09 -6.87
CA ASP A 25 -7.61 0.31 -8.29
C ASP A 25 -6.23 0.04 -8.92
N LYS A 26 -5.14 0.33 -8.20
CA LYS A 26 -3.78 0.05 -8.70
C LYS A 26 -3.45 -1.43 -8.74
N LEU A 27 -3.83 -2.19 -7.72
CA LEU A 27 -3.65 -3.64 -7.73
C LEU A 27 -4.43 -4.28 -8.90
N ALA A 28 -5.68 -3.88 -9.10
CA ALA A 28 -6.49 -4.33 -10.24
C ALA A 28 -5.87 -3.92 -11.59
N PHE A 29 -5.41 -2.67 -11.71
CA PHE A 29 -4.74 -2.16 -12.91
C PHE A 29 -3.51 -3.00 -13.31
N PHE A 30 -2.71 -3.41 -12.32
CA PHE A 30 -1.55 -4.26 -12.56
C PHE A 30 -1.87 -5.76 -12.62
N GLY A 31 -3.15 -6.16 -12.47
CA GLY A 31 -3.54 -7.57 -12.46
C GLY A 31 -2.99 -8.35 -11.27
N VAL A 32 -2.75 -7.67 -10.14
CA VAL A 32 -2.28 -8.27 -8.90
C VAL A 32 -3.48 -8.74 -8.07
N PRO A 33 -3.61 -10.03 -7.74
CA PRO A 33 -4.69 -10.51 -6.90
C PRO A 33 -4.55 -9.96 -5.47
N TYR A 34 -5.68 -9.61 -4.85
CA TYR A 34 -5.69 -9.10 -3.48
C TYR A 34 -6.93 -9.54 -2.70
N GLU A 35 -6.82 -9.51 -1.39
CA GLU A 35 -7.94 -9.68 -0.46
C GLU A 35 -7.90 -8.55 0.57
N ALA A 36 -9.09 -8.05 0.95
CA ALA A 36 -9.22 -6.97 1.91
C ALA A 36 -9.95 -7.45 3.17
N HIS A 37 -9.47 -7.04 4.35
CA HIS A 37 -10.07 -7.35 5.63
C HIS A 37 -10.07 -6.13 6.54
N ILE A 38 -11.12 -5.99 7.37
CA ILE A 38 -11.16 -5.01 8.45
C ILE A 38 -10.66 -5.70 9.72
N ILE A 39 -9.49 -5.28 10.19
CA ILE A 39 -8.86 -5.80 11.41
C ILE A 39 -8.31 -4.63 12.22
N SER A 40 -8.75 -4.47 13.45
CA SER A 40 -8.23 -3.44 14.34
C SER A 40 -7.17 -3.98 15.27
N ALA A 41 -5.97 -3.37 15.27
CA ALA A 41 -4.91 -3.76 16.20
C ALA A 41 -5.32 -3.61 17.68
N HIS A 42 -6.17 -2.63 17.99
CA HIS A 42 -6.60 -2.34 19.34
C HIS A 42 -7.86 -3.08 19.79
N ARG A 43 -8.81 -3.28 18.86
CA ARG A 43 -10.13 -3.86 19.16
C ARG A 43 -10.20 -5.36 18.88
N SER A 44 -9.34 -5.86 17.98
CA SER A 44 -9.25 -7.28 17.61
C SER A 44 -7.79 -7.74 17.48
N PRO A 45 -6.96 -7.60 18.53
CA PRO A 45 -5.52 -7.90 18.46
C PRO A 45 -5.25 -9.36 18.12
N ALA A 46 -6.04 -10.30 18.65
CA ALA A 46 -5.91 -11.72 18.31
C ALA A 46 -6.15 -12.02 16.82
N ALA A 47 -7.06 -11.30 16.16
CA ALA A 47 -7.29 -11.42 14.73
C ALA A 47 -6.09 -10.90 13.92
N ALA A 48 -5.48 -9.78 14.36
CA ALA A 48 -4.28 -9.22 13.73
C ALA A 48 -3.10 -10.20 13.83
N GLU A 49 -2.86 -10.77 15.00
CA GLU A 49 -1.82 -11.77 15.23
C GLU A 49 -2.04 -13.01 14.36
N ASN A 50 -3.25 -13.60 14.42
CA ASN A 50 -3.58 -14.81 13.67
C ASN A 50 -3.47 -14.58 12.15
N PHE A 51 -3.97 -13.46 11.64
CA PHE A 51 -3.84 -13.12 10.23
C PHE A 51 -2.37 -13.05 9.81
N SER A 52 -1.55 -12.27 10.52
CA SER A 52 -0.14 -12.06 10.18
C SER A 52 0.67 -13.35 10.19
N LYS A 53 0.50 -14.18 11.21
CA LYS A 53 1.22 -15.46 11.33
C LYS A 53 0.91 -16.42 10.19
N ASN A 54 -0.30 -16.40 9.67
CA ASN A 54 -0.75 -17.32 8.62
C ASN A 54 -0.69 -16.72 7.21
N ALA A 55 -0.40 -15.42 7.04
CA ALA A 55 -0.45 -14.73 5.77
C ALA A 55 0.42 -15.39 4.68
N ALA A 56 1.66 -15.72 4.99
CA ALA A 56 2.56 -16.37 4.03
C ALA A 56 2.04 -17.74 3.57
N ALA A 57 1.54 -18.57 4.51
CA ALA A 57 0.97 -19.88 4.21
C ALA A 57 -0.33 -19.78 3.38
N ASN A 58 -1.07 -18.69 3.55
CA ASN A 58 -2.30 -18.41 2.79
C ASN A 58 -2.02 -17.77 1.41
N GLY A 59 -0.77 -17.72 0.96
CA GLY A 59 -0.39 -17.28 -0.38
C GLY A 59 -0.23 -15.77 -0.54
N PHE A 60 -0.21 -15.00 0.53
CA PHE A 60 0.12 -13.59 0.48
C PHE A 60 1.64 -13.37 0.32
N GLY A 61 2.02 -12.33 -0.40
CA GLY A 61 3.41 -11.91 -0.59
C GLY A 61 3.73 -10.55 0.03
N VAL A 62 2.71 -9.71 0.20
CA VAL A 62 2.81 -8.36 0.76
C VAL A 62 1.56 -8.05 1.57
N ILE A 63 1.69 -7.27 2.64
CA ILE A 63 0.58 -6.74 3.41
C ILE A 63 0.58 -5.21 3.31
N ILE A 64 -0.53 -4.60 2.89
CA ILE A 64 -0.81 -3.17 3.03
C ILE A 64 -1.64 -3.00 4.29
N ALA A 65 -1.22 -2.16 5.21
CA ALA A 65 -1.91 -1.88 6.46
C ALA A 65 -2.29 -0.39 6.54
N ALA A 66 -3.60 -0.12 6.49
CA ALA A 66 -4.15 1.23 6.51
C ALA A 66 -4.77 1.54 7.88
N ALA A 67 -4.34 2.62 8.51
CA ALA A 67 -4.87 3.09 9.78
C ALA A 67 -4.67 4.59 9.99
N GLY A 68 -5.59 5.23 10.72
CA GLY A 68 -5.51 6.62 11.13
C GLY A 68 -5.30 6.78 12.63
N LYS A 69 -5.10 8.02 13.09
CA LYS A 69 -4.87 8.39 14.49
C LYS A 69 -3.68 7.62 15.10
N ALA A 70 -3.90 6.88 16.18
CA ALA A 70 -2.93 5.94 16.75
C ALA A 70 -2.76 4.73 15.82
N ALA A 71 -2.12 4.92 14.68
CA ALA A 71 -2.04 4.00 13.56
C ALA A 71 -1.02 2.87 13.81
N HIS A 72 -1.24 2.07 14.84
CA HIS A 72 -0.34 1.00 15.26
C HIS A 72 -0.48 -0.29 14.43
N LEU A 73 -1.49 -0.39 13.56
CA LEU A 73 -1.83 -1.61 12.84
C LEU A 73 -0.66 -2.17 12.03
N ALA A 74 0.03 -1.34 11.25
CA ALA A 74 1.15 -1.78 10.43
C ALA A 74 2.29 -2.38 11.25
N GLY A 75 2.65 -1.72 12.35
CA GLY A 75 3.68 -2.19 13.28
C GLY A 75 3.29 -3.51 13.96
N VAL A 76 2.03 -3.65 14.37
CA VAL A 76 1.51 -4.89 14.96
C VAL A 76 1.57 -6.05 13.97
N LEU A 77 1.08 -5.84 12.73
CA LEU A 77 1.15 -6.87 11.70
C LEU A 77 2.61 -7.25 11.38
N ALA A 78 3.50 -6.26 11.22
CA ALA A 78 4.90 -6.49 10.92
C ALA A 78 5.64 -7.28 12.02
N ALA A 79 5.22 -7.16 13.27
CA ALA A 79 5.81 -7.91 14.38
C ALA A 79 5.51 -9.41 14.34
N TYR A 80 4.46 -9.83 13.63
CA TYR A 80 4.03 -11.23 13.57
C TYR A 80 4.30 -11.93 12.24
N THR A 81 4.88 -11.24 11.25
CA THR A 81 5.15 -11.81 9.92
C THR A 81 6.56 -11.45 9.43
N THR A 82 7.08 -12.28 8.53
CA THR A 82 8.29 -11.96 7.76
C THR A 82 7.97 -11.39 6.38
N LEU A 83 6.69 -11.26 6.02
CA LEU A 83 6.29 -10.61 4.78
C LEU A 83 6.56 -9.10 4.84
N PRO A 84 6.88 -8.46 3.70
CA PRO A 84 6.91 -7.01 3.63
C PRO A 84 5.57 -6.40 4.04
N VAL A 85 5.60 -5.41 4.93
CA VAL A 85 4.43 -4.65 5.35
C VAL A 85 4.57 -3.21 4.88
N ILE A 86 3.58 -2.74 4.14
CA ILE A 86 3.45 -1.36 3.68
C ILE A 86 2.47 -0.66 4.61
N GLY A 87 2.93 0.41 5.26
CA GLY A 87 2.10 1.26 6.10
C GLY A 87 1.46 2.38 5.29
N LEU A 88 0.15 2.45 5.32
CA LEU A 88 -0.64 3.53 4.74
C LEU A 88 -1.25 4.38 5.87
N PRO A 89 -0.62 5.50 6.23
CA PRO A 89 -1.18 6.40 7.22
C PRO A 89 -2.41 7.11 6.66
N ILE A 90 -3.52 7.05 7.40
CA ILE A 90 -4.77 7.71 7.02
C ILE A 90 -4.86 9.05 7.73
N LYS A 91 -5.22 10.10 6.98
CA LYS A 91 -5.46 11.44 7.52
C LYS A 91 -6.54 11.37 8.60
N SER A 92 -6.25 11.94 9.75
CA SER A 92 -7.20 12.09 10.85
C SER A 92 -7.64 13.54 11.01
N SER A 93 -8.70 13.75 11.79
CA SER A 93 -9.14 15.10 12.19
C SER A 93 -8.16 15.77 13.17
N THR A 94 -7.25 15.01 13.76
CA THR A 94 -6.22 15.48 14.68
C THR A 94 -4.90 15.61 13.94
N MET A 95 -4.18 16.71 14.09
CA MET A 95 -2.87 16.98 13.50
C MET A 95 -2.76 16.72 11.98
N ASP A 96 -3.88 16.72 11.27
CA ASP A 96 -3.97 16.57 9.81
C ASP A 96 -3.30 15.28 9.25
N GLY A 97 -3.19 14.26 10.09
CA GLY A 97 -2.59 12.95 9.75
C GLY A 97 -1.13 12.79 10.16
N LEU A 98 -0.48 13.83 10.71
CA LEU A 98 0.90 13.72 11.21
C LEU A 98 1.01 12.67 12.35
N ASP A 99 -0.01 12.59 13.19
CA ASP A 99 -0.14 11.58 14.25
C ASP A 99 -0.12 10.15 13.70
N SER A 100 -0.87 9.89 12.62
CA SER A 100 -0.87 8.57 11.98
C SER A 100 0.45 8.29 11.25
N LEU A 101 1.00 9.28 10.54
CA LEU A 101 2.31 9.13 9.87
C LEU A 101 3.41 8.75 10.86
N LEU A 102 3.54 9.49 11.96
CA LEU A 102 4.57 9.22 12.97
C LEU A 102 4.35 7.86 13.67
N SER A 103 3.10 7.46 13.88
CA SER A 103 2.79 6.13 14.45
C SER A 103 3.18 4.98 13.52
N VAL A 104 3.14 5.19 12.21
CA VAL A 104 3.46 4.16 11.21
C VAL A 104 4.95 4.12 10.87
N VAL A 105 5.60 5.30 10.73
CA VAL A 105 6.98 5.39 10.21
C VAL A 105 8.05 5.16 11.29
N GLN A 106 7.79 5.54 12.54
CA GLN A 106 8.76 5.46 13.65
C GLN A 106 8.78 4.05 14.25
N MET A 107 9.30 3.09 13.48
CA MET A 107 9.39 1.69 13.91
C MET A 107 10.69 1.37 14.65
N PRO A 108 10.65 0.47 15.65
CA PRO A 108 11.84 0.02 16.35
C PRO A 108 12.74 -0.83 15.44
N LYS A 109 14.02 -0.88 15.77
CA LYS A 109 14.99 -1.75 15.09
C LYS A 109 14.53 -3.21 15.11
N GLY A 110 14.52 -3.84 13.93
CA GLY A 110 14.13 -5.25 13.74
C GLY A 110 12.68 -5.46 13.27
N VAL A 111 11.84 -4.43 13.28
CA VAL A 111 10.44 -4.49 12.79
C VAL A 111 10.19 -3.39 11.75
N PRO A 112 10.64 -3.56 10.51
CA PRO A 112 10.50 -2.55 9.47
C PRO A 112 9.07 -2.47 8.93
N VAL A 113 8.63 -1.25 8.60
CA VAL A 113 7.40 -0.95 7.84
C VAL A 113 7.76 0.03 6.72
N ALA A 114 7.43 -0.31 5.47
CA ALA A 114 7.61 0.57 4.32
C ALA A 114 6.46 1.57 4.24
N THR A 115 6.67 2.78 4.75
CA THR A 115 5.60 3.78 4.89
C THR A 115 5.47 4.64 3.64
N VAL A 116 4.25 4.76 3.10
CA VAL A 116 3.90 5.69 2.03
C VAL A 116 3.34 7.00 2.60
N ALA A 117 3.07 7.98 1.74
CA ALA A 117 2.53 9.27 2.16
C ALA A 117 1.15 9.14 2.85
N ILE A 118 0.76 10.14 3.64
CA ILE A 118 -0.60 10.24 4.21
C ILE A 118 -1.61 10.16 3.06
N ASN A 119 -2.59 9.28 3.18
CA ASN A 119 -3.60 8.97 2.15
C ASN A 119 -3.00 8.51 0.80
N GLY A 120 -1.73 8.10 0.76
CA GLY A 120 -1.03 7.69 -0.46
C GLY A 120 -1.39 6.27 -0.91
N SER A 121 -2.67 5.94 -1.02
CA SER A 121 -3.16 4.60 -1.32
C SER A 121 -2.74 4.09 -2.69
N ASP A 122 -2.72 4.93 -3.73
CA ASP A 122 -2.20 4.58 -5.05
C ASP A 122 -0.76 4.07 -4.94
N ASN A 123 0.09 4.80 -4.22
CA ASN A 123 1.49 4.43 -4.03
C ASN A 123 1.64 3.16 -3.18
N ALA A 124 0.74 2.91 -2.23
CA ALA A 124 0.74 1.63 -1.50
C ALA A 124 0.48 0.44 -2.44
N GLY A 125 -0.50 0.55 -3.34
CA GLY A 125 -0.79 -0.47 -4.35
C GLY A 125 0.36 -0.65 -5.35
N ILE A 126 0.95 0.45 -5.83
CA ILE A 126 2.11 0.42 -6.74
C ILE A 126 3.32 -0.22 -6.06
N LEU A 127 3.63 0.15 -4.82
CA LEU A 127 4.77 -0.40 -4.07
C LEU A 127 4.59 -1.90 -3.83
N ALA A 128 3.37 -2.35 -3.50
CA ALA A 128 3.06 -3.78 -3.37
C ALA A 128 3.32 -4.53 -4.69
N ALA A 129 2.87 -3.97 -5.81
CA ALA A 129 3.15 -4.54 -7.13
C ALA A 129 4.66 -4.56 -7.43
N GLN A 130 5.42 -3.50 -7.10
CA GLN A 130 6.87 -3.46 -7.27
C GLN A 130 7.59 -4.54 -6.46
N ILE A 131 7.18 -4.77 -5.22
CA ILE A 131 7.78 -5.83 -4.38
C ILE A 131 7.54 -7.21 -5.01
N LEU A 132 6.35 -7.49 -5.50
CA LEU A 132 6.03 -8.76 -6.16
C LEU A 132 6.75 -8.90 -7.52
N ALA A 133 6.94 -7.81 -8.23
CA ALA A 133 7.60 -7.78 -9.54
C ALA A 133 9.09 -8.15 -9.50
N VAL A 134 9.73 -8.14 -8.33
CA VAL A 134 11.13 -8.60 -8.16
C VAL A 134 11.30 -10.06 -8.61
N SER A 135 10.24 -10.86 -8.54
CA SER A 135 10.23 -12.26 -8.97
C SER A 135 9.21 -12.57 -10.07
N ASP A 136 8.66 -11.55 -10.74
CA ASP A 136 7.64 -11.69 -11.80
C ASP A 136 7.94 -10.71 -12.95
N GLU A 137 8.51 -11.22 -14.03
CA GLU A 137 8.94 -10.43 -15.19
C GLU A 137 7.76 -9.77 -15.94
N ASP A 138 6.62 -10.45 -16.00
CA ASP A 138 5.41 -9.89 -16.66
C ASP A 138 4.88 -8.69 -15.88
N LEU A 139 4.86 -8.78 -14.55
CA LEU A 139 4.48 -7.67 -13.70
C LEU A 139 5.50 -6.52 -13.77
N ALA A 140 6.79 -6.83 -13.83
CA ALA A 140 7.85 -5.83 -14.02
C ALA A 140 7.68 -5.08 -15.36
N GLY A 141 7.31 -5.78 -16.43
CA GLY A 141 6.97 -5.18 -17.73
C GLY A 141 5.80 -4.19 -17.62
N ARG A 142 4.70 -4.58 -16.98
CA ARG A 142 3.54 -3.70 -16.76
C ARG A 142 3.89 -2.44 -15.96
N LEU A 143 4.75 -2.56 -14.97
CA LEU A 143 5.24 -1.41 -14.17
C LEU A 143 6.11 -0.47 -15.01
N LEU A 144 6.95 -1.02 -15.91
CA LEU A 144 7.76 -0.21 -16.83
C LEU A 144 6.88 0.57 -17.80
N ASP A 145 5.88 -0.07 -18.38
CA ASP A 145 4.92 0.60 -19.30
C ASP A 145 4.12 1.69 -18.58
N PHE A 146 3.73 1.43 -17.34
CA PHE A 146 3.10 2.46 -16.49
C PHE A 146 4.02 3.67 -16.28
N LYS A 147 5.31 3.45 -16.01
CA LYS A 147 6.30 4.54 -15.88
C LYS A 147 6.41 5.36 -17.17
N ARG A 148 6.46 4.70 -18.33
CA ARG A 148 6.50 5.37 -19.64
C ARG A 148 5.26 6.22 -19.87
N SER A 149 4.07 5.67 -19.60
CA SER A 149 2.82 6.41 -19.79
C SER A 149 2.72 7.66 -18.91
N MET A 150 3.33 7.66 -17.73
CA MET A 150 3.40 8.87 -16.89
C MET A 150 4.31 9.94 -17.52
N ALA A 151 5.46 9.56 -18.06
CA ALA A 151 6.37 10.49 -18.74
C ALA A 151 5.71 11.09 -19.98
N GLU A 152 5.06 10.26 -20.82
CA GLU A 152 4.34 10.71 -22.02
C GLU A 152 3.25 11.76 -21.69
N LYS A 153 2.51 11.58 -20.60
CA LYS A 153 1.51 12.56 -20.16
C LYS A 153 2.11 13.91 -19.78
N VAL A 154 3.30 13.90 -19.16
CA VAL A 154 4.02 15.16 -18.83
C VAL A 154 4.49 15.84 -20.11
N ASP A 155 5.05 15.09 -21.06
CA ASP A 155 5.50 15.63 -22.35
C ASP A 155 4.35 16.23 -23.17
N GLU A 156 3.19 15.56 -23.17
CA GLU A 156 1.99 16.09 -23.82
C GLU A 156 1.49 17.38 -23.15
N ALA A 157 1.51 17.43 -21.82
CA ALA A 157 1.11 18.62 -21.07
C ALA A 157 2.05 19.79 -21.36
N ASP A 158 3.37 19.54 -21.43
CA ASP A 158 4.37 20.57 -21.76
C ASP A 158 4.17 21.08 -23.20
N LYS A 159 3.98 20.20 -24.18
CA LYS A 159 3.70 20.60 -25.56
C LYS A 159 2.49 21.53 -25.65
N LYS A 160 1.38 21.19 -24.98
CA LYS A 160 0.18 22.04 -24.94
C LYS A 160 0.47 23.41 -24.32
N LEU A 161 1.25 23.45 -23.24
CA LEU A 161 1.65 24.70 -22.60
C LEU A 161 2.48 25.56 -23.58
N GLN A 162 3.49 24.98 -24.24
CA GLN A 162 4.33 25.71 -25.21
C GLN A 162 3.55 26.26 -26.40
N GLU A 163 2.55 25.52 -26.87
CA GLU A 163 1.63 26.01 -27.92
C GLU A 163 0.82 27.22 -27.46
N THR A 164 0.32 27.18 -26.22
CA THR A 164 -0.43 28.30 -25.64
C THR A 164 0.43 29.56 -25.43
N MET A 165 1.70 29.37 -25.08
CA MET A 165 2.62 30.49 -24.84
C MET A 165 3.13 31.18 -26.12
N LYS A 166 2.93 30.58 -27.31
CA LYS A 166 3.33 31.16 -28.61
C LYS A 166 2.23 32.04 -29.24
N ASN A 167 1.01 32.05 -28.71
CA ASN A 167 -0.13 32.87 -29.11
C ASN A 167 -0.29 34.07 -28.16
#